data_ba5eb00e9beaccd464fded97e6870ccd
#
_entry.id   ba5eb00e9beaccd464fded97e6870ccd
#
_cell.length_a   1.000
_cell.length_b   1.000
_cell.length_c   1.000
_cell.angle_alpha   90.00
_cell.angle_beta   90.00
_cell.angle_gamma   90.00
#
_symmetry.space_group_name_H-M   'P 1'
#
loop_
_entity.id
_entity.type
_entity.pdbx_description
1 polymer ?
#
loop_
_entity_poly.entity_id
_entity_poly.type
_entity_poly.pdbx_seq_one_letter_code
_entity_poly.pdbx_strand_id
1 'polypeptide(L)'
;MRKSLLCLILGILLSLPAAANDPFDKTQRHRTKSEHVQKQGQVLEHSCQTGLFPNTPFAQIQIVGIIQQQKDWQLILQADQQVHLANVGDVIATEAIKINHITKQQISFLRRENNQHCEQTLPFNVQF
;
A
#
# COMPACT_ATOMS: atom_id res chain seq x y z
N MET A 1 59.04 -16.00 -28.83
CA MET A 1 58.82 -15.26 -27.57
C MET A 1 57.74 -14.17 -27.63
N ARG A 2 57.26 -13.76 -28.79
CA ARG A 2 56.17 -12.73 -28.89
C ARG A 2 54.74 -13.25 -28.74
N LYS A 3 54.53 -14.54 -28.84
CA LYS A 3 53.18 -15.14 -28.77
C LYS A 3 52.70 -15.46 -27.31
N SER A 4 53.65 -15.59 -26.36
CA SER A 4 53.33 -15.87 -24.96
C SER A 4 52.86 -14.65 -24.20
N LEU A 5 53.24 -13.44 -24.64
CA LEU A 5 52.88 -12.22 -23.95
C LEU A 5 51.43 -11.77 -24.21
N LEU A 6 50.89 -12.17 -25.39
CA LEU A 6 49.53 -11.81 -25.80
C LEU A 6 48.43 -12.57 -25.02
N CYS A 7 48.73 -13.80 -24.58
CA CYS A 7 47.77 -14.59 -23.78
C CYS A 7 47.66 -14.08 -22.34
N LEU A 8 48.72 -13.45 -21.84
CA LEU A 8 48.71 -12.96 -20.44
C LEU A 8 47.91 -11.67 -20.27
N ILE A 9 47.78 -10.87 -21.33
CA ILE A 9 46.99 -9.63 -21.32
C ILE A 9 45.52 -9.90 -21.49
N LEU A 10 45.14 -11.01 -22.17
CA LEU A 10 43.73 -11.38 -22.41
C LEU A 10 43.06 -11.97 -21.15
N GLY A 11 43.84 -12.46 -20.19
CA GLY A 11 43.30 -13.04 -18.93
C GLY A 11 42.87 -12.04 -17.86
N ILE A 12 43.31 -10.77 -17.96
CA ILE A 12 43.08 -9.75 -16.91
C ILE A 12 41.75 -8.98 -17.11
N LEU A 13 41.16 -9.08 -18.28
CA LEU A 13 39.93 -8.30 -18.64
C LEU A 13 38.61 -8.95 -18.26
N LEU A 14 38.62 -10.13 -17.61
CA LEU A 14 37.40 -10.89 -17.29
C LEU A 14 36.99 -10.93 -15.82
N SER A 15 37.65 -10.15 -14.95
CA SER A 15 37.24 -10.04 -13.55
C SER A 15 36.49 -8.74 -13.26
N LEU A 16 35.34 -8.55 -13.92
CA LEU A 16 34.35 -7.58 -13.46
C LEU A 16 33.58 -8.22 -12.30
N PRO A 17 33.65 -7.70 -11.07
CA PRO A 17 32.73 -8.13 -10.02
C PRO A 17 31.32 -7.72 -10.48
N ALA A 18 30.51 -8.70 -10.82
CA ALA A 18 29.08 -8.50 -10.95
C ALA A 18 28.56 -8.15 -9.55
N ALA A 19 28.36 -6.87 -9.27
CA ALA A 19 27.57 -6.44 -8.14
C ALA A 19 26.14 -6.90 -8.38
N ALA A 20 25.85 -8.13 -8.01
CA ALA A 20 24.51 -8.67 -7.98
C ALA A 20 23.78 -7.93 -6.85
N ASN A 21 22.96 -6.95 -7.20
CA ASN A 21 21.98 -6.41 -6.27
C ASN A 21 21.00 -7.53 -5.94
N ASP A 22 21.13 -8.10 -4.77
CA ASP A 22 20.21 -9.10 -4.26
C ASP A 22 18.84 -8.43 -4.02
N PRO A 23 17.81 -8.79 -4.79
CA PRO A 23 16.47 -8.22 -4.62
C PRO A 23 15.83 -8.57 -3.28
N PHE A 24 16.43 -9.49 -2.52
CA PHE A 24 15.96 -9.92 -1.21
C PHE A 24 16.80 -9.36 -0.04
N ASP A 25 17.71 -8.43 -0.32
CA ASP A 25 18.49 -7.81 0.74
C ASP A 25 17.59 -7.03 1.70
N LYS A 26 17.52 -7.55 2.93
CA LYS A 26 16.71 -6.97 4.01
C LYS A 26 17.14 -5.57 4.43
N THR A 27 18.37 -5.18 4.11
CA THR A 27 18.91 -3.86 4.46
C THR A 27 18.30 -2.73 3.64
N GLN A 28 17.74 -3.04 2.46
CA GLN A 28 17.06 -2.04 1.62
C GLN A 28 15.62 -1.75 2.08
N ARG A 29 15.03 -2.61 2.91
CA ARG A 29 13.66 -2.39 3.42
C ARG A 29 13.54 -1.24 4.42
N HIS A 30 14.65 -0.77 4.99
CA HIS A 30 14.64 0.32 5.96
C HIS A 30 14.86 1.71 5.38
N ARG A 31 15.13 1.85 4.07
CA ARG A 31 15.38 3.16 3.45
C ARG A 31 14.15 3.87 2.90
N THR A 32 13.00 3.23 2.88
CA THR A 32 11.72 3.88 2.52
C THR A 32 10.90 4.30 3.74
N LYS A 33 11.57 4.62 4.84
CA LYS A 33 10.90 5.35 5.91
C LYS A 33 10.94 6.83 5.55
N SER A 34 9.98 7.18 4.68
CA SER A 34 9.40 8.51 4.43
C SER A 34 9.98 9.63 5.29
N GLU A 35 10.73 10.50 4.64
CA GLU A 35 10.79 11.89 5.06
C GLU A 35 9.39 12.49 4.92
N HIS A 36 8.70 12.57 6.04
CA HIS A 36 7.57 13.44 6.20
C HIS A 36 8.08 14.88 6.11
N VAL A 37 7.98 15.45 4.93
CA VAL A 37 8.02 16.90 4.77
C VAL A 37 6.75 17.44 5.40
N GLN A 38 6.86 17.89 6.65
CA GLN A 38 5.89 18.75 7.26
C GLN A 38 5.78 20.05 6.44
N LYS A 39 4.77 20.17 5.62
CA LYS A 39 4.27 21.48 5.21
C LYS A 39 3.24 21.93 6.24
N GLN A 40 3.73 22.77 7.12
CA GLN A 40 2.94 23.62 7.99
C GLN A 40 2.10 24.58 7.13
N GLY A 41 0.82 24.65 7.48
CA GLY A 41 -0.01 25.82 7.16
C GLY A 41 -1.25 25.47 6.35
N GLN A 42 -2.36 25.25 6.98
CA GLN A 42 -3.55 26.09 6.88
C GLN A 42 -4.83 25.35 7.27
N VAL A 43 -5.57 26.07 8.12
CA VAL A 43 -7.02 26.03 8.30
C VAL A 43 -7.56 24.72 8.86
N LEU A 44 -8.04 24.84 10.08
CA LEU A 44 -8.93 23.93 10.80
C LEU A 44 -10.24 23.67 10.04
N GLU A 45 -10.16 23.06 8.88
CA GLU A 45 -11.22 22.17 8.49
C GLU A 45 -11.03 20.92 9.34
N HIS A 46 -12.06 20.48 9.98
CA HIS A 46 -12.11 19.25 10.74
C HIS A 46 -11.73 18.12 9.80
N SER A 47 -10.42 17.88 9.62
CA SER A 47 -9.93 16.79 8.79
C SER A 47 -10.22 15.52 9.54
N CYS A 48 -11.33 14.92 9.20
CA CYS A 48 -11.63 13.57 9.62
C CYS A 48 -10.47 12.66 9.21
N GLN A 49 -10.19 11.65 10.03
CA GLN A 49 -9.10 10.73 9.83
C GLN A 49 -9.02 10.27 8.36
N THR A 50 -7.91 10.59 7.71
CA THR A 50 -7.61 10.11 6.37
C THR A 50 -7.17 8.66 6.45
N GLY A 51 -7.73 7.82 5.59
CA GLY A 51 -7.43 6.39 5.55
C GLY A 51 -6.67 6.00 4.29
N LEU A 52 -6.89 4.79 3.83
CA LEU A 52 -6.36 4.28 2.57
C LEU A 52 -7.07 4.95 1.39
N PHE A 53 -6.34 5.26 0.34
CA PHE A 53 -6.86 5.93 -0.87
C PHE A 53 -7.60 7.26 -0.59
N PRO A 54 -6.96 8.23 0.09
CA PRO A 54 -7.64 9.44 0.55
C PRO A 54 -8.13 10.35 -0.59
N ASN A 55 -7.61 10.17 -1.80
CA ASN A 55 -7.94 10.96 -2.99
C ASN A 55 -8.78 10.18 -4.01
N THR A 56 -9.17 8.94 -3.72
CA THR A 56 -9.88 8.06 -4.64
C THR A 56 -11.30 7.82 -4.16
N PRO A 57 -12.33 8.08 -4.98
CA PRO A 57 -13.71 7.75 -4.64
C PRO A 57 -13.91 6.25 -4.42
N PHE A 58 -14.79 5.88 -3.50
CA PHE A 58 -15.07 4.47 -3.19
C PHE A 58 -15.47 3.65 -4.43
N ALA A 59 -16.22 4.26 -5.35
CA ALA A 59 -16.63 3.60 -6.59
C ALA A 59 -15.45 3.20 -7.52
N GLN A 60 -14.28 3.78 -7.34
CA GLN A 60 -13.06 3.46 -8.11
C GLN A 60 -12.14 2.48 -7.39
N ILE A 61 -12.45 2.14 -6.14
CA ILE A 61 -11.69 1.15 -5.39
C ILE A 61 -12.25 -0.23 -5.70
N GLN A 62 -11.38 -1.12 -6.17
CA GLN A 62 -11.74 -2.51 -6.45
C GLN A 62 -11.38 -3.40 -5.25
N ILE A 63 -12.31 -4.24 -4.84
CA ILE A 63 -12.05 -5.31 -3.89
C ILE A 63 -11.54 -6.51 -4.71
N VAL A 64 -10.25 -6.76 -4.66
CA VAL A 64 -9.58 -7.81 -5.44
C VAL A 64 -9.72 -9.17 -4.78
N GLY A 65 -9.82 -9.19 -3.46
CA GLY A 65 -9.95 -10.42 -2.71
C GLY A 65 -10.07 -10.23 -1.20
N ILE A 66 -10.30 -11.34 -0.55
CA ILE A 66 -10.37 -11.46 0.90
C ILE A 66 -9.37 -12.53 1.31
N ILE A 67 -8.53 -12.23 2.28
CA ILE A 67 -7.59 -13.19 2.86
C ILE A 67 -7.86 -13.36 4.35
N GLN A 68 -7.57 -14.52 4.86
CA GLN A 68 -7.58 -14.79 6.29
C GLN A 68 -6.15 -14.95 6.79
N GLN A 69 -5.76 -14.11 7.72
CA GLN A 69 -4.49 -14.22 8.38
C GLN A 69 -4.73 -14.52 9.87
N GLN A 70 -4.31 -15.70 10.30
CA GLN A 70 -4.61 -16.21 11.63
C GLN A 70 -6.14 -16.31 11.87
N LYS A 71 -6.73 -15.41 12.66
CA LYS A 71 -8.17 -15.35 12.94
C LYS A 71 -8.86 -14.15 12.29
N ASP A 72 -8.08 -13.22 11.73
CA ASP A 72 -8.59 -11.97 11.20
C ASP A 72 -8.75 -12.01 9.69
N TRP A 73 -9.82 -11.42 9.20
CA TRP A 73 -10.11 -11.24 7.79
C TRP A 73 -9.59 -9.89 7.32
N GLN A 74 -8.93 -9.87 6.18
CA GLN A 74 -8.39 -8.67 5.55
C GLN A 74 -8.88 -8.58 4.11
N LEU A 75 -9.08 -7.35 3.64
CA LEU A 75 -9.41 -7.06 2.24
C LEU A 75 -8.14 -6.74 1.46
N ILE A 76 -8.10 -7.22 0.24
CA ILE A 76 -7.14 -6.76 -0.76
C ILE A 76 -7.86 -5.72 -1.61
N LEU A 77 -7.45 -4.46 -1.49
CA LEU A 77 -8.02 -3.34 -2.21
C LEU A 77 -7.05 -2.85 -3.27
N GLN A 78 -7.57 -2.49 -4.45
CA GLN A 78 -6.78 -1.93 -5.54
C GLN A 78 -7.42 -0.65 -6.06
N ALA A 79 -6.62 0.41 -6.18
CA ALA A 79 -6.96 1.64 -6.86
C ALA A 79 -5.69 2.38 -7.27
N ASP A 80 -5.73 3.22 -8.31
CA ASP A 80 -4.61 4.06 -8.74
C ASP A 80 -3.28 3.28 -8.93
N GLN A 81 -3.36 2.05 -9.46
CA GLN A 81 -2.23 1.12 -9.64
C GLN A 81 -1.54 0.70 -8.32
N GLN A 82 -2.18 0.94 -7.20
CA GLN A 82 -1.71 0.55 -5.87
C GLN A 82 -2.60 -0.55 -5.30
N VAL A 83 -1.98 -1.46 -4.57
CA VAL A 83 -2.66 -2.54 -3.84
C VAL A 83 -2.38 -2.39 -2.36
N HIS A 84 -3.44 -2.39 -1.55
CA HIS A 84 -3.36 -2.30 -0.10
C HIS A 84 -4.12 -3.41 0.57
N LEU A 85 -3.59 -3.86 1.72
CA LEU A 85 -4.32 -4.71 2.66
C LEU A 85 -5.05 -3.80 3.65
N ALA A 86 -6.34 -4.06 3.85
CA ALA A 86 -7.19 -3.32 4.75
C ALA A 86 -7.83 -4.22 5.79
N ASN A 87 -7.90 -3.73 7.02
CA ASN A 87 -8.44 -4.42 8.18
C ASN A 87 -9.80 -3.87 8.58
N VAL A 88 -10.50 -4.59 9.42
CA VAL A 88 -11.66 -4.05 10.14
C VAL A 88 -11.22 -2.84 10.97
N GLY A 89 -11.96 -1.75 10.86
CA GLY A 89 -11.66 -0.47 11.49
C GLY A 89 -10.92 0.54 10.60
N ASP A 90 -10.31 0.10 9.49
CA ASP A 90 -9.66 1.01 8.56
C ASP A 90 -10.68 1.89 7.84
N VAL A 91 -10.26 3.12 7.57
CA VAL A 91 -11.04 4.10 6.80
C VAL A 91 -10.48 4.14 5.38
N ILE A 92 -11.33 4.16 4.38
CA ILE A 92 -10.96 4.12 2.97
C ILE A 92 -11.71 5.18 2.16
N ALA A 93 -11.15 5.55 1.02
CA ALA A 93 -11.73 6.47 0.05
C ALA A 93 -11.86 7.94 0.51
N THR A 94 -12.17 8.81 -0.44
CA THR A 94 -12.45 10.24 -0.17
C THR A 94 -13.67 10.44 0.72
N GLU A 95 -14.65 9.54 0.65
CA GLU A 95 -15.87 9.57 1.46
C GLU A 95 -15.63 9.14 2.91
N ALA A 96 -14.41 8.74 3.26
CA ALA A 96 -14.02 8.23 4.58
C ALA A 96 -14.94 7.10 5.08
N ILE A 97 -15.04 6.06 4.27
CA ILE A 97 -15.82 4.86 4.58
C ILE A 97 -15.02 3.96 5.49
N LYS A 98 -15.61 3.52 6.59
CA LYS A 98 -14.99 2.61 7.56
C LYS A 98 -15.37 1.17 7.28
N ILE A 99 -14.40 0.28 7.30
CA ILE A 99 -14.62 -1.17 7.24
C ILE A 99 -15.11 -1.63 8.61
N ASN A 100 -16.35 -2.09 8.69
CA ASN A 100 -16.99 -2.49 9.94
C ASN A 100 -16.83 -3.99 10.22
N HIS A 101 -17.06 -4.83 9.21
CA HIS A 101 -16.99 -6.27 9.35
C HIS A 101 -16.66 -6.96 8.04
N ILE A 102 -15.86 -8.04 8.08
CA ILE A 102 -15.46 -8.81 6.91
C ILE A 102 -15.79 -10.28 7.16
N THR A 103 -16.48 -10.88 6.22
CA THR A 103 -16.75 -12.32 6.16
C THR A 103 -16.38 -12.88 4.80
N LYS A 104 -16.46 -14.19 4.61
CA LYS A 104 -16.20 -14.83 3.31
C LYS A 104 -17.18 -14.41 2.21
N GLN A 105 -18.37 -13.95 2.55
CA GLN A 105 -19.46 -13.71 1.61
C GLN A 105 -19.89 -12.25 1.55
N GLN A 106 -19.51 -11.46 2.55
CA GLN A 106 -20.02 -10.11 2.72
C GLN A 106 -19.03 -9.24 3.47
N ILE A 107 -18.95 -7.98 3.04
CA ILE A 107 -18.25 -6.93 3.76
C ILE A 107 -19.30 -5.89 4.19
N SER A 108 -19.26 -5.52 5.46
CA SER A 108 -20.05 -4.42 6.00
C SER A 108 -19.19 -3.18 6.14
N PHE A 109 -19.70 -2.09 5.63
CA PHE A 109 -19.08 -0.78 5.69
C PHE A 109 -19.96 0.21 6.44
N LEU A 110 -19.35 1.24 7.01
CA LEU A 110 -20.04 2.39 7.58
C LEU A 110 -19.63 3.65 6.82
N ARG A 111 -20.59 4.44 6.39
CA ARG A 111 -20.36 5.78 5.81
C ARG A 111 -20.83 6.87 6.74
N ARG A 112 -20.36 8.08 6.51
CA ARG A 112 -20.82 9.26 7.24
C ARG A 112 -22.25 9.64 6.79
N GLU A 113 -23.04 10.08 7.73
CA GLU A 113 -24.39 10.58 7.44
C GLU A 113 -24.35 11.94 6.76
N ASN A 114 -23.43 12.79 7.21
CA ASN A 114 -23.19 14.10 6.62
C ASN A 114 -21.72 14.50 6.72
N ASN A 115 -21.32 15.55 6.03
CA ASN A 115 -19.93 16.02 6.01
C ASN A 115 -19.51 16.81 7.27
N GLN A 116 -20.42 17.08 8.19
CA GLN A 116 -20.16 17.88 9.39
C GLN A 116 -19.60 17.05 10.55
N HIS A 117 -19.85 15.75 10.56
CA HIS A 117 -19.39 14.84 11.58
C HIS A 117 -18.44 13.79 11.00
N CYS A 118 -17.35 13.53 11.70
CA CYS A 118 -16.38 12.51 11.29
C CYS A 118 -16.83 11.08 11.59
N GLU A 119 -17.95 10.91 12.29
CA GLU A 119 -18.45 9.62 12.70
C GLU A 119 -19.17 8.90 11.54
N GLN A 120 -18.83 7.64 11.33
CA GLN A 120 -19.45 6.78 10.34
C GLN A 120 -20.57 5.98 11.02
N THR A 121 -21.81 6.25 10.68
CA THR A 121 -22.98 5.67 11.33
C THR A 121 -23.89 4.89 10.38
N LEU A 122 -23.87 5.18 9.07
CA LEU A 122 -24.75 4.55 8.11
C LEU A 122 -24.16 3.27 7.51
N PRO A 123 -24.71 2.07 7.85
CA PRO A 123 -24.20 0.81 7.34
C PRO A 123 -24.65 0.56 5.89
N PHE A 124 -23.77 -0.08 5.12
CA PHE A 124 -24.10 -0.71 3.86
C PHE A 124 -23.22 -1.95 3.65
N ASN A 125 -23.68 -2.86 2.80
CA ASN A 125 -23.01 -4.15 2.60
C ASN A 125 -22.70 -4.37 1.13
N VAL A 126 -21.58 -5.03 0.89
CA VAL A 126 -21.16 -5.54 -0.42
C VAL A 126 -21.10 -7.07 -0.33
N GLN A 127 -21.75 -7.77 -1.24
CA GLN A 127 -21.76 -9.22 -1.35
C GLN A 127 -20.92 -9.66 -2.56
N PHE A 128 -20.34 -10.87 -2.50
CA PHE A 128 -19.56 -11.50 -3.57
C PHE A 128 -20.32 -12.66 -4.18
#